data_1079bd8fd0b8389f74961262f369ad66
#
_entry.id   1079bd8fd0b8389f74961262f369ad66
#
_cell.length_a   1.000
_cell.length_b   1.000
_cell.length_c   1.000
_cell.angle_alpha   90.00
_cell.angle_beta   90.00
_cell.angle_gamma   90.00
#
_symmetry.space_group_name_H-M   'P 1'
#
loop_
_entity.id
_entity.type
_entity.pdbx_description
1 polymer ?
#
loop_
_entity_poly.entity_id
_entity_poly.type
_entity_poly.pdbx_seq_one_letter_code
_entity_poly.pdbx_strand_id
1 'polypeptide(L)'
;VYQLCGESDKVAEELKKVGVTGNEIGEITTKMLESGEWKKGTFRGYNISIPPARNIPGRINPYVSFLESVKDKLCSLGFQEFDGPLVETEFWNGDALFMPQFHAARDIHDVYRIKTPTHAKSIEEPYLSNVANVHENGGNTGSRGWNYSFDRDFTRRLLLRSQGTVLSAHQLHKAEIPGKYFGIARCFRYDKVDATHLSDFYQTEGIVLGEDVNLKTLLGFLEMFAVEIAGATEVKYVPG
;
A
#
# COMPACT_ATOMS: atom_id res chain seq x y z
N VAL A 1 -25.05 7.33 31.19
CA VAL A 1 -25.23 7.25 32.65
C VAL A 1 -25.96 5.96 32.89
N TYR A 2 -25.29 4.97 33.51
CA TYR A 2 -25.92 3.71 33.92
C TYR A 2 -26.62 3.94 35.25
N GLN A 3 -27.90 3.63 35.30
CA GLN A 3 -28.68 3.70 36.54
C GLN A 3 -28.61 2.33 37.21
N LEU A 4 -28.15 2.27 38.46
CA LEU A 4 -28.13 1.06 39.25
C LEU A 4 -29.59 0.61 39.44
N CYS A 5 -29.90 -0.64 39.09
CA CYS A 5 -31.22 -1.20 39.34
C CYS A 5 -31.35 -1.56 40.86
N GLY A 6 -32.60 -1.63 41.38
CA GLY A 6 -32.89 -1.82 42.80
C GLY A 6 -32.42 -3.15 43.43
N GLU A 7 -31.74 -4.02 42.68
CA GLU A 7 -31.09 -5.23 43.20
C GLU A 7 -29.62 -5.02 43.57
N SER A 8 -29.05 -3.85 43.32
CA SER A 8 -27.64 -3.54 43.56
C SER A 8 -27.28 -3.67 45.05
N ASP A 9 -28.19 -3.31 45.94
CA ASP A 9 -27.95 -3.37 47.40
C ASP A 9 -27.90 -4.83 47.91
N LYS A 10 -28.74 -5.72 47.34
CA LYS A 10 -28.70 -7.15 47.66
C LYS A 10 -27.39 -7.79 47.20
N VAL A 11 -26.95 -7.45 45.98
CA VAL A 11 -25.67 -7.93 45.43
C VAL A 11 -24.50 -7.41 46.26
N ALA A 12 -24.55 -6.15 46.68
CA ALA A 12 -23.50 -5.56 47.54
C ALA A 12 -23.43 -6.24 48.91
N GLU A 13 -24.57 -6.62 49.50
CA GLU A 13 -24.60 -7.38 50.77
C GLU A 13 -24.08 -8.81 50.61
N GLU A 14 -24.40 -9.48 49.52
CA GLU A 14 -23.86 -10.81 49.21
C GLU A 14 -22.35 -10.77 48.96
N LEU A 15 -21.85 -9.78 48.23
CA LEU A 15 -20.43 -9.57 48.01
C LEU A 15 -19.67 -9.33 49.31
N LYS A 16 -20.25 -8.54 50.23
CA LYS A 16 -19.67 -8.32 51.58
C LYS A 16 -19.59 -9.62 52.38
N LYS A 17 -20.61 -10.50 52.30
CA LYS A 17 -20.60 -11.81 52.97
C LYS A 17 -19.49 -12.74 52.45
N VAL A 18 -19.10 -12.58 51.20
CA VAL A 18 -18.02 -13.35 50.57
C VAL A 18 -16.65 -12.66 50.75
N GLY A 19 -16.60 -11.53 51.50
CA GLY A 19 -15.35 -10.82 51.81
C GLY A 19 -14.88 -9.86 50.72
N VAL A 20 -15.74 -9.49 49.77
CA VAL A 20 -15.45 -8.49 48.73
C VAL A 20 -15.98 -7.14 49.22
N THR A 21 -15.09 -6.21 49.51
CA THR A 21 -15.45 -4.88 50.08
C THR A 21 -15.42 -3.77 49.00
N GLY A 22 -14.88 -4.05 47.84
CA GLY A 22 -14.68 -3.08 46.77
C GLY A 22 -13.40 -2.23 46.92
N ASN A 23 -12.69 -2.40 48.03
CA ASN A 23 -11.44 -1.68 48.33
C ASN A 23 -10.18 -2.55 48.12
N GLU A 24 -10.36 -3.75 47.59
CA GLU A 24 -9.24 -4.65 47.30
C GLU A 24 -8.35 -4.09 46.17
N ILE A 25 -7.06 -4.25 46.38
CA ILE A 25 -6.06 -3.87 45.37
C ILE A 25 -6.13 -4.88 44.23
N GLY A 26 -6.59 -4.44 43.04
CA GLY A 26 -6.61 -5.26 41.84
C GLY A 26 -5.32 -5.17 41.05
N GLU A 27 -4.69 -3.99 41.07
CA GLU A 27 -3.46 -3.71 40.37
C GLU A 27 -2.56 -2.77 41.16
N ILE A 28 -1.26 -3.05 41.20
CA ILE A 28 -0.30 -2.20 41.93
C ILE A 28 0.16 -1.10 41.01
N THR A 29 -0.09 0.15 41.39
CA THR A 29 0.38 1.32 40.66
C THR A 29 1.74 1.79 41.15
N THR A 30 2.49 2.54 40.33
CA THR A 30 3.78 3.15 40.73
C THR A 30 3.66 4.01 41.99
N LYS A 31 2.58 4.79 42.13
CA LYS A 31 2.32 5.59 43.32
C LYS A 31 2.14 4.75 44.58
N MET A 32 1.47 3.61 44.48
CA MET A 32 1.29 2.68 45.61
C MET A 32 2.60 2.01 45.99
N LEU A 33 3.51 1.78 45.07
CA LEU A 33 4.86 1.29 45.37
C LEU A 33 5.69 2.34 46.13
N GLU A 34 5.65 3.58 45.64
CA GLU A 34 6.37 4.71 46.27
C GLU A 34 5.87 5.04 47.65
N SER A 35 4.54 5.09 47.86
CA SER A 35 3.92 5.38 49.16
C SER A 35 3.95 4.21 50.15
N GLY A 36 4.17 3.00 49.68
CA GLY A 36 4.12 1.78 50.50
C GLY A 36 2.71 1.36 50.94
N GLU A 37 1.66 1.99 50.41
CA GLU A 37 0.25 1.70 50.77
C GLU A 37 -0.15 0.26 50.47
N TRP A 38 0.45 -0.35 49.43
CA TRP A 38 0.20 -1.73 49.08
C TRP A 38 0.47 -2.73 50.21
N LYS A 39 1.36 -2.39 51.15
CA LYS A 39 1.70 -3.25 52.31
C LYS A 39 0.56 -3.34 53.33
N LYS A 40 -0.35 -2.36 53.33
CA LYS A 40 -1.48 -2.27 54.26
C LYS A 40 -2.82 -2.67 53.60
N GLY A 41 -2.82 -2.87 52.29
CA GLY A 41 -4.02 -3.19 51.52
C GLY A 41 -4.28 -4.68 51.45
N THR A 42 -5.53 -5.04 51.22
CA THR A 42 -5.96 -6.41 50.92
C THR A 42 -5.99 -6.58 49.41
N PHE A 43 -5.33 -7.61 48.89
CA PHE A 43 -5.34 -7.90 47.45
C PHE A 43 -6.60 -8.68 47.08
N ARG A 44 -7.09 -8.38 45.87
CA ARG A 44 -8.19 -9.15 45.29
C ARG A 44 -7.71 -10.59 45.01
N GLY A 45 -8.44 -11.56 45.54
CA GLY A 45 -8.20 -12.97 45.25
C GLY A 45 -8.48 -13.30 43.79
N TYR A 46 -7.61 -14.07 43.18
CA TYR A 46 -7.88 -14.58 41.80
C TYR A 46 -8.90 -15.73 41.88
N ASN A 47 -9.99 -15.59 41.15
CA ASN A 47 -10.92 -16.69 40.96
C ASN A 47 -10.46 -17.54 39.75
N ILE A 48 -9.72 -18.60 40.06
CA ILE A 48 -9.20 -19.53 39.04
C ILE A 48 -10.29 -20.41 38.40
N SER A 49 -11.49 -20.40 38.98
CA SER A 49 -12.63 -21.15 38.40
C SER A 49 -13.32 -20.41 37.28
N ILE A 50 -13.10 -19.11 37.15
CA ILE A 50 -13.63 -18.32 36.04
C ILE A 50 -12.65 -18.42 34.87
N PRO A 51 -13.04 -18.97 33.71
CA PRO A 51 -12.17 -18.98 32.55
C PRO A 51 -11.83 -17.55 32.12
N PRO A 52 -10.61 -17.29 31.67
CA PRO A 52 -10.24 -15.98 31.14
C PRO A 52 -11.15 -15.57 30.00
N ALA A 53 -11.33 -14.26 29.82
CA ALA A 53 -12.06 -13.73 28.67
C ALA A 53 -11.48 -14.34 27.39
N ARG A 54 -12.34 -14.92 26.54
CA ARG A 54 -11.90 -15.41 25.25
C ARG A 54 -11.43 -14.23 24.40
N ASN A 55 -10.13 -14.12 24.27
CA ASN A 55 -9.55 -13.24 23.26
C ASN A 55 -9.67 -13.97 21.91
N ILE A 56 -10.55 -13.49 21.03
CA ILE A 56 -10.69 -14.01 19.69
C ILE A 56 -9.84 -13.12 18.79
N PRO A 57 -8.56 -13.49 18.53
CA PRO A 57 -7.72 -12.72 17.62
C PRO A 57 -8.33 -12.79 16.22
N GLY A 58 -8.32 -11.70 15.51
CA GLY A 58 -8.63 -11.67 14.09
C GLY A 58 -7.65 -12.54 13.28
N ARG A 59 -8.04 -12.93 12.09
CA ARG A 59 -7.13 -13.54 11.11
C ARG A 59 -6.67 -12.51 10.12
N ILE A 60 -5.39 -12.52 9.78
CA ILE A 60 -4.85 -11.75 8.67
C ILE A 60 -5.42 -12.33 7.38
N ASN A 61 -5.84 -11.46 6.46
CA ASN A 61 -6.27 -11.86 5.13
C ASN A 61 -5.10 -12.58 4.42
N PRO A 62 -5.26 -13.80 3.91
CA PRO A 62 -4.16 -14.55 3.27
C PRO A 62 -3.53 -13.82 2.10
N TYR A 63 -4.32 -13.04 1.35
CA TYR A 63 -3.80 -12.25 0.23
C TYR A 63 -2.90 -11.12 0.72
N VAL A 64 -3.30 -10.41 1.78
CA VAL A 64 -2.45 -9.37 2.39
C VAL A 64 -1.17 -9.98 2.95
N SER A 65 -1.27 -11.13 3.62
CA SER A 65 -0.10 -11.86 4.12
C SER A 65 0.86 -12.26 3.00
N PHE A 66 0.34 -12.65 1.84
CA PHE A 66 1.17 -12.93 0.67
C PHE A 66 1.87 -11.66 0.16
N LEU A 67 1.16 -10.54 0.01
CA LEU A 67 1.77 -9.28 -0.41
C LEU A 67 2.88 -8.82 0.55
N GLU A 68 2.68 -8.96 1.86
CA GLU A 68 3.72 -8.65 2.85
C GLU A 68 4.94 -9.58 2.69
N SER A 69 4.73 -10.88 2.42
CA SER A 69 5.85 -11.80 2.16
C SER A 69 6.66 -11.44 0.90
N VAL A 70 6.00 -10.90 -0.13
CA VAL A 70 6.67 -10.37 -1.33
C VAL A 70 7.52 -9.15 -0.98
N LYS A 71 6.99 -8.23 -0.17
CA LYS A 71 7.74 -7.06 0.31
C LYS A 71 8.97 -7.46 1.11
N ASP A 72 8.79 -8.34 2.10
CA ASP A 72 9.90 -8.81 2.94
C ASP A 72 11.01 -9.45 2.09
N LYS A 73 10.64 -10.24 1.09
CA LYS A 73 11.59 -10.85 0.17
C LYS A 73 12.37 -9.82 -0.63
N LEU A 74 11.69 -8.85 -1.24
CA LEU A 74 12.33 -7.79 -2.03
C LEU A 74 13.22 -6.90 -1.15
N CYS A 75 12.76 -6.54 0.05
CA CYS A 75 13.58 -5.81 1.03
C CYS A 75 14.83 -6.59 1.42
N SER A 76 14.73 -7.92 1.62
CA SER A 76 15.87 -8.76 1.95
C SER A 76 16.93 -8.84 0.84
N LEU A 77 16.54 -8.57 -0.41
CA LEU A 77 17.42 -8.47 -1.58
C LEU A 77 18.00 -7.06 -1.78
N GLY A 78 17.74 -6.15 -0.84
CA GLY A 78 18.26 -4.78 -0.85
C GLY A 78 17.47 -3.82 -1.72
N PHE A 79 16.22 -4.13 -2.05
CA PHE A 79 15.32 -3.16 -2.68
C PHE A 79 14.71 -2.24 -1.64
N GLN A 80 14.52 -0.99 -2.01
CA GLN A 80 13.79 0.02 -1.25
C GLN A 80 12.35 0.11 -1.77
N GLU A 81 11.37 0.04 -0.87
CA GLU A 81 9.96 0.19 -1.24
C GLU A 81 9.64 1.64 -1.56
N PHE A 82 8.86 1.85 -2.62
CA PHE A 82 8.21 3.12 -2.92
C PHE A 82 6.70 2.91 -3.08
N ASP A 83 5.95 3.94 -2.78
CA ASP A 83 4.48 3.94 -2.90
C ASP A 83 4.00 5.28 -3.46
N GLY A 84 2.71 5.38 -3.74
CA GLY A 84 2.09 6.59 -4.25
C GLY A 84 0.56 6.53 -4.25
N PRO A 85 -0.10 7.63 -4.63
CA PRO A 85 -1.53 7.76 -4.55
C PRO A 85 -2.29 6.80 -5.48
N LEU A 86 -3.49 6.39 -5.07
CA LEU A 86 -4.41 5.61 -5.92
C LEU A 86 -5.05 6.46 -7.01
N VAL A 87 -5.31 7.73 -6.69
CA VAL A 87 -5.86 8.71 -7.64
C VAL A 87 -4.71 9.45 -8.30
N GLU A 88 -4.67 9.36 -9.61
CA GLU A 88 -3.62 9.93 -10.44
C GLU A 88 -4.20 10.83 -11.53
N THR A 89 -3.32 11.54 -12.22
CA THR A 89 -3.66 12.30 -13.41
C THR A 89 -3.37 11.50 -14.67
N GLU A 90 -3.99 11.86 -15.78
CA GLU A 90 -3.62 11.34 -17.12
C GLU A 90 -2.12 11.58 -17.41
N PHE A 91 -1.57 12.66 -16.83
CA PHE A 91 -0.14 12.96 -16.93
C PHE A 91 0.73 11.80 -16.43
N TRP A 92 0.59 11.42 -15.18
CA TRP A 92 1.40 10.35 -14.60
C TRP A 92 1.00 8.96 -15.09
N ASN A 93 -0.30 8.75 -15.39
CA ASN A 93 -0.79 7.45 -15.86
C ASN A 93 -0.42 7.14 -17.30
N GLY A 94 -0.08 8.16 -18.12
CA GLY A 94 0.20 7.96 -19.53
C GLY A 94 1.20 8.92 -20.15
N ASP A 95 1.06 10.24 -19.97
CA ASP A 95 1.91 11.20 -20.65
C ASP A 95 3.39 11.09 -20.22
N ALA A 96 3.66 10.98 -18.93
CA ALA A 96 5.00 10.77 -18.39
C ALA A 96 5.66 9.45 -18.83
N LEU A 97 4.86 8.49 -19.28
CA LEU A 97 5.32 7.23 -19.89
C LEU A 97 5.46 7.30 -21.39
N PHE A 98 5.42 8.49 -21.97
CA PHE A 98 5.54 8.76 -23.39
C PHE A 98 4.42 8.15 -24.25
N MET A 99 3.26 7.85 -23.66
CA MET A 99 2.08 7.39 -24.38
C MET A 99 1.32 8.59 -24.93
N PRO A 100 1.16 8.75 -26.25
CA PRO A 100 0.46 9.91 -26.80
C PRO A 100 -1.00 9.96 -26.41
N GLN A 101 -1.56 11.17 -26.32
CA GLN A 101 -2.93 11.37 -25.80
C GLN A 101 -4.01 10.77 -26.70
N PHE A 102 -3.72 10.57 -27.97
CA PHE A 102 -4.60 9.92 -28.97
C PHE A 102 -4.35 8.41 -29.13
N HIS A 103 -3.49 7.79 -28.32
CA HIS A 103 -3.15 6.38 -28.49
C HIS A 103 -4.31 5.48 -28.08
N ALA A 104 -4.63 4.49 -28.92
CA ALA A 104 -5.72 3.53 -28.65
C ALA A 104 -5.57 2.75 -27.32
N ALA A 105 -4.35 2.57 -26.81
CA ALA A 105 -4.12 1.94 -25.51
C ALA A 105 -4.72 2.74 -24.34
N ARG A 106 -5.01 4.04 -24.50
CA ARG A 106 -5.72 4.83 -23.50
C ARG A 106 -7.21 4.50 -23.43
N ASP A 107 -7.78 4.02 -24.54
CA ASP A 107 -9.17 3.55 -24.62
C ASP A 107 -9.28 2.09 -24.18
N ILE A 108 -8.24 1.26 -24.47
CA ILE A 108 -8.17 -0.16 -24.09
C ILE A 108 -8.02 -0.30 -22.56
N HIS A 109 -7.29 0.61 -21.94
CA HIS A 109 -7.25 0.70 -20.47
C HIS A 109 -8.48 1.46 -19.99
N ASP A 110 -9.65 0.82 -20.01
CA ASP A 110 -10.87 1.37 -19.44
C ASP A 110 -10.62 1.80 -18.00
N VAL A 111 -10.40 3.11 -17.81
CA VAL A 111 -10.01 3.69 -16.54
C VAL A 111 -11.22 4.17 -15.76
N TYR A 112 -11.20 4.00 -14.45
CA TYR A 112 -12.17 4.64 -13.57
C TYR A 112 -11.84 6.13 -13.43
N ARG A 113 -12.68 6.99 -13.98
CA ARG A 113 -12.51 8.45 -13.87
C ARG A 113 -13.13 8.99 -12.60
N ILE A 114 -12.47 9.95 -11.98
CA ILE A 114 -12.96 10.61 -10.78
C ILE A 114 -14.08 11.59 -11.16
N LYS A 115 -15.22 11.47 -10.47
CA LYS A 115 -16.40 12.28 -10.75
C LYS A 115 -16.28 13.70 -10.17
N THR A 116 -15.69 13.84 -9.00
CA THR A 116 -15.53 15.13 -8.31
C THR A 116 -14.33 15.08 -7.36
N PRO A 117 -13.31 15.96 -7.53
CA PRO A 117 -13.11 16.82 -8.70
C PRO A 117 -12.70 16.02 -9.93
N THR A 118 -12.97 16.51 -11.14
CA THR A 118 -12.62 15.84 -12.41
C THR A 118 -11.18 16.09 -12.85
N HIS A 119 -10.57 17.18 -12.40
CA HIS A 119 -9.23 17.60 -12.79
C HIS A 119 -8.40 18.01 -11.57
N ALA A 120 -7.11 17.76 -11.64
CA ALA A 120 -6.14 18.33 -10.71
C ALA A 120 -6.02 19.84 -10.93
N LYS A 121 -5.65 20.57 -9.87
CA LYS A 121 -5.45 22.02 -9.94
C LYS A 121 -4.29 22.38 -10.85
N SER A 122 -3.19 21.63 -10.75
CA SER A 122 -1.96 21.81 -11.52
C SER A 122 -1.20 20.49 -11.60
N ILE A 123 -0.29 20.40 -12.56
CA ILE A 123 0.78 19.42 -12.63
C ILE A 123 2.08 20.14 -12.29
N GLU A 124 3.00 19.45 -11.63
CA GLU A 124 4.27 20.03 -11.20
C GLU A 124 5.16 20.41 -12.38
N GLU A 125 5.76 21.60 -12.29
CA GLU A 125 6.83 22.02 -13.18
C GLU A 125 8.20 21.61 -12.59
N PRO A 126 9.22 21.27 -13.38
CA PRO A 126 9.26 21.36 -14.86
C PRO A 126 8.73 20.11 -15.60
N TYR A 127 8.14 19.15 -14.88
CA TYR A 127 7.74 17.86 -15.50
C TYR A 127 6.72 18.04 -16.62
N LEU A 128 5.68 18.86 -16.38
CA LEU A 128 4.65 19.12 -17.40
C LEU A 128 5.24 19.70 -18.69
N SER A 129 6.05 20.74 -18.55
CA SER A 129 6.66 21.40 -19.73
C SER A 129 7.64 20.50 -20.45
N ASN A 130 8.45 19.72 -19.73
CA ASN A 130 9.39 18.78 -20.32
C ASN A 130 8.67 17.66 -21.09
N VAL A 131 7.66 17.05 -20.49
CA VAL A 131 6.88 15.97 -21.12
C VAL A 131 6.12 16.49 -22.33
N ALA A 132 5.45 17.65 -22.23
CA ALA A 132 4.76 18.26 -23.36
C ALA A 132 5.70 18.50 -24.53
N ASN A 133 6.88 19.08 -24.28
CA ASN A 133 7.87 19.34 -25.31
C ASN A 133 8.39 18.05 -25.99
N VAL A 134 8.64 17.00 -25.18
CA VAL A 134 9.06 15.70 -25.73
C VAL A 134 7.96 15.06 -26.58
N HIS A 135 6.70 15.16 -26.16
CA HIS A 135 5.55 14.67 -26.94
C HIS A 135 5.39 15.41 -28.27
N GLU A 136 5.50 16.74 -28.25
CA GLU A 136 5.28 17.57 -29.44
C GLU A 136 6.40 17.43 -30.47
N ASN A 137 7.65 17.49 -30.05
CA ASN A 137 8.79 17.61 -30.98
C ASN A 137 10.05 16.82 -30.58
N GLY A 138 9.96 16.01 -29.49
CA GLY A 138 11.07 15.23 -28.99
C GLY A 138 12.00 15.96 -28.03
N GLY A 139 11.85 17.26 -27.84
CA GLY A 139 12.68 18.05 -26.93
C GLY A 139 14.18 17.87 -27.17
N ASN A 140 14.94 17.62 -26.10
CA ASN A 140 16.39 17.41 -26.13
C ASN A 140 16.79 15.93 -26.24
N THR A 141 15.86 15.01 -26.56
CA THR A 141 16.11 13.56 -26.51
C THR A 141 16.64 12.96 -27.80
N GLY A 142 16.70 13.73 -28.89
CA GLY A 142 17.01 13.22 -30.22
C GLY A 142 15.82 12.51 -30.91
N SER A 143 14.68 12.38 -30.23
CA SER A 143 13.43 11.91 -30.79
C SER A 143 12.77 13.02 -31.64
N ARG A 144 11.83 12.62 -32.52
CA ARG A 144 10.94 13.56 -33.22
C ARG A 144 9.65 13.85 -32.47
N GLY A 145 9.44 13.22 -31.32
CA GLY A 145 8.16 13.24 -30.62
C GLY A 145 7.04 12.55 -31.42
N TRP A 146 5.82 12.88 -31.04
CA TRP A 146 4.61 12.36 -31.69
C TRP A 146 4.00 13.36 -32.67
N ASN A 147 4.56 14.59 -32.74
CA ASN A 147 4.19 15.67 -33.66
C ASN A 147 2.70 16.02 -33.61
N TYR A 148 2.16 16.24 -32.43
CA TYR A 148 0.80 16.71 -32.18
C TYR A 148 0.80 17.84 -31.13
N SER A 149 -0.27 18.58 -31.04
CA SER A 149 -0.45 19.60 -29.99
C SER A 149 -0.83 18.94 -28.66
N PHE A 150 0.02 19.09 -27.65
CA PHE A 150 -0.20 18.50 -26.33
C PHE A 150 -1.32 19.21 -25.58
N ASP A 151 -2.39 18.49 -25.25
CA ASP A 151 -3.53 19.02 -24.50
C ASP A 151 -3.24 19.05 -23.00
N ARG A 152 -3.01 20.29 -22.48
CA ARG A 152 -2.71 20.52 -21.05
C ARG A 152 -3.95 20.41 -20.14
N ASP A 153 -5.16 20.44 -20.70
CA ASP A 153 -6.37 20.20 -19.92
C ASP A 153 -6.65 18.71 -19.79
N PHE A 154 -6.53 17.97 -20.87
CA PHE A 154 -6.63 16.51 -20.86
C PHE A 154 -5.69 15.89 -19.82
N THR A 155 -4.43 16.32 -19.78
CA THR A 155 -3.38 15.76 -18.90
C THR A 155 -3.70 15.89 -17.40
N ARG A 156 -4.57 16.85 -17.00
CA ARG A 156 -4.98 17.07 -15.61
C ARG A 156 -6.16 16.23 -15.15
N ARG A 157 -6.82 15.49 -16.06
CA ARG A 157 -7.96 14.64 -15.70
C ARG A 157 -7.56 13.60 -14.66
N LEU A 158 -8.42 13.42 -13.65
CA LEU A 158 -8.20 12.50 -12.54
C LEU A 158 -8.85 11.14 -12.81
N LEU A 159 -8.10 10.10 -12.46
CA LEU A 159 -8.49 8.71 -12.62
C LEU A 159 -7.91 7.83 -11.49
N LEU A 160 -8.40 6.62 -11.34
CA LEU A 160 -7.70 5.59 -10.58
C LEU A 160 -6.60 4.99 -11.45
N ARG A 161 -5.38 4.88 -10.92
CA ARG A 161 -4.24 4.37 -11.69
C ARG A 161 -4.54 3.01 -12.32
N SER A 162 -4.27 2.86 -13.61
CA SER A 162 -4.54 1.65 -14.39
C SER A 162 -3.34 0.71 -14.48
N GLN A 163 -2.18 1.14 -14.00
CA GLN A 163 -0.92 0.40 -14.04
C GLN A 163 0.03 0.83 -12.92
N GLY A 164 0.91 -0.09 -12.51
CA GLY A 164 1.91 0.15 -11.48
C GLY A 164 3.05 1.05 -11.92
N THR A 165 3.34 1.10 -13.22
CA THR A 165 4.40 1.91 -13.83
C THR A 165 4.26 3.42 -13.54
N VAL A 166 3.07 3.88 -13.19
CA VAL A 166 2.84 5.23 -12.65
C VAL A 166 3.75 5.50 -11.44
N LEU A 167 3.86 4.55 -10.53
CA LEU A 167 4.71 4.68 -9.34
C LEU A 167 6.19 4.71 -9.71
N SER A 168 6.57 3.92 -10.72
CA SER A 168 7.94 3.94 -11.26
C SER A 168 8.28 5.30 -11.85
N ALA A 169 7.36 5.93 -12.59
CA ALA A 169 7.55 7.29 -13.12
C ALA A 169 7.77 8.33 -12.00
N HIS A 170 6.99 8.24 -10.92
CA HIS A 170 7.17 9.09 -9.74
C HIS A 170 8.49 8.83 -9.01
N GLN A 171 9.02 7.61 -9.05
CA GLN A 171 10.26 7.25 -8.35
C GLN A 171 11.51 7.62 -9.14
N LEU A 172 11.47 7.57 -10.48
CA LEU A 172 12.67 7.75 -11.31
C LEU A 172 13.41 9.06 -11.07
N HIS A 173 12.70 10.17 -10.83
CA HIS A 173 13.35 11.46 -10.59
C HIS A 173 13.96 11.61 -9.18
N LYS A 174 13.66 10.68 -8.28
CA LYS A 174 14.18 10.61 -6.90
C LYS A 174 15.22 9.52 -6.73
N ALA A 175 15.35 8.65 -7.75
CA ALA A 175 16.18 7.46 -7.65
C ALA A 175 17.67 7.83 -7.63
N GLU A 176 18.40 7.22 -6.72
CA GLU A 176 19.86 7.31 -6.62
C GLU A 176 20.51 6.20 -7.45
N ILE A 177 21.74 6.44 -7.92
CA ILE A 177 22.53 5.48 -8.70
C ILE A 177 23.84 5.20 -7.94
N PRO A 178 24.17 3.94 -7.59
CA PRO A 178 23.36 2.72 -7.83
C PRO A 178 22.16 2.62 -6.88
N GLY A 179 21.07 1.98 -7.35
CA GLY A 179 19.87 1.81 -6.55
C GLY A 179 18.98 0.68 -7.04
N LYS A 180 18.21 0.12 -6.10
CA LYS A 180 17.19 -0.89 -6.36
C LYS A 180 15.92 -0.47 -5.66
N TYR A 181 14.83 -0.36 -6.39
CA TYR A 181 13.56 0.11 -5.87
C TYR A 181 12.44 -0.80 -6.33
N PHE A 182 11.39 -0.96 -5.51
CA PHE A 182 10.20 -1.70 -5.90
C PHE A 182 8.94 -1.04 -5.34
N GLY A 183 7.82 -1.28 -6.02
CA GLY A 183 6.50 -0.90 -5.54
C GLY A 183 5.48 -1.97 -5.84
N ILE A 184 4.54 -2.20 -4.91
CA ILE A 184 3.40 -3.07 -5.11
C ILE A 184 2.17 -2.20 -5.28
N ALA A 185 1.78 -2.01 -6.53
CA ALA A 185 0.71 -1.09 -6.92
C ALA A 185 -0.63 -1.80 -7.05
N ARG A 186 -1.64 -1.35 -6.29
CA ARG A 186 -3.03 -1.71 -6.60
C ARG A 186 -3.48 -0.89 -7.80
N CYS A 187 -3.87 -1.56 -8.88
CA CYS A 187 -4.30 -0.99 -10.16
C CYS A 187 -5.76 -1.27 -10.42
N PHE A 188 -6.39 -0.43 -11.24
CA PHE A 188 -7.83 -0.48 -11.48
C PHE A 188 -8.12 -0.38 -12.96
N ARG A 189 -8.93 -1.32 -13.49
CA ARG A 189 -9.40 -1.30 -14.87
C ARG A 189 -10.89 -1.63 -14.91
N TYR A 190 -11.63 -0.93 -15.75
CA TYR A 190 -13.06 -1.15 -15.95
C TYR A 190 -13.27 -2.28 -16.99
N ASP A 191 -12.59 -3.41 -16.75
CA ASP A 191 -12.75 -4.59 -17.59
C ASP A 191 -13.98 -5.40 -17.18
N LYS A 192 -14.52 -6.18 -18.12
CA LYS A 192 -15.53 -7.17 -17.78
C LYS A 192 -14.93 -8.25 -16.89
N VAL A 193 -15.46 -8.39 -15.69
CA VAL A 193 -15.01 -9.41 -14.74
C VAL A 193 -15.28 -10.81 -15.29
N ASP A 194 -14.22 -11.61 -15.40
CA ASP A 194 -14.26 -13.01 -15.82
C ASP A 194 -13.27 -13.85 -14.99
N ALA A 195 -12.94 -15.05 -15.45
CA ALA A 195 -12.02 -15.96 -14.74
C ALA A 195 -10.58 -15.44 -14.63
N THR A 196 -10.18 -14.50 -15.47
CA THR A 196 -8.80 -13.97 -15.58
C THR A 196 -8.69 -12.46 -15.36
N HIS A 197 -9.81 -11.73 -15.36
CA HIS A 197 -9.86 -10.29 -15.21
C HIS A 197 -10.67 -9.86 -13.99
N LEU A 198 -10.07 -9.07 -13.13
CA LEU A 198 -10.72 -8.40 -12.01
C LEU A 198 -10.74 -6.87 -12.26
N SER A 199 -11.68 -6.20 -11.62
CA SER A 199 -11.77 -4.73 -11.65
C SER A 199 -10.60 -4.04 -10.96
N ASP A 200 -9.92 -4.74 -10.07
CA ASP A 200 -8.69 -4.31 -9.42
C ASP A 200 -7.71 -5.48 -9.23
N PHE A 201 -6.44 -5.20 -9.32
CA PHE A 201 -5.37 -6.17 -9.21
C PHE A 201 -4.09 -5.49 -8.73
N TYR A 202 -3.07 -6.29 -8.39
CA TYR A 202 -1.79 -5.75 -7.98
C TYR A 202 -0.72 -6.01 -9.03
N GLN A 203 0.13 -5.01 -9.25
CA GLN A 203 1.36 -5.13 -10.05
C GLN A 203 2.57 -4.84 -9.16
N THR A 204 3.57 -5.70 -9.25
CA THR A 204 4.88 -5.45 -8.64
C THR A 204 5.79 -4.85 -9.67
N GLU A 205 6.24 -3.64 -9.44
CA GLU A 205 7.18 -2.89 -10.28
C GLU A 205 8.57 -2.92 -9.66
N GLY A 206 9.59 -3.00 -10.48
CA GLY A 206 10.98 -2.98 -10.03
C GLY A 206 11.84 -2.05 -10.87
N ILE A 207 12.72 -1.28 -10.23
CA ILE A 207 13.72 -0.41 -10.85
C ILE A 207 15.08 -0.80 -10.31
N VAL A 208 16.02 -1.10 -11.20
CA VAL A 208 17.41 -1.37 -10.84
C VAL A 208 18.29 -0.46 -11.68
N LEU A 209 19.08 0.37 -10.99
CA LEU A 209 19.98 1.34 -11.59
C LEU A 209 21.42 1.05 -11.17
N GLY A 210 22.34 1.09 -12.12
CA GLY A 210 23.76 0.86 -11.89
C GLY A 210 24.54 0.78 -13.20
N GLU A 211 25.86 0.94 -13.13
CA GLU A 211 26.74 0.91 -14.30
C GLU A 211 26.83 -0.47 -14.94
N ASP A 212 26.75 -1.53 -14.12
CA ASP A 212 26.88 -2.94 -14.56
C ASP A 212 25.52 -3.60 -14.88
N VAL A 213 24.40 -2.84 -14.86
CA VAL A 213 23.08 -3.39 -15.14
C VAL A 213 22.93 -3.66 -16.63
N ASN A 214 22.53 -4.89 -16.96
CA ASN A 214 22.39 -5.36 -18.34
C ASN A 214 21.24 -6.38 -18.47
N LEU A 215 21.03 -6.92 -19.67
CA LEU A 215 19.98 -7.90 -19.94
C LEU A 215 20.11 -9.15 -19.06
N LYS A 216 21.33 -9.63 -18.79
CA LYS A 216 21.54 -10.79 -17.90
C LYS A 216 21.07 -10.49 -16.47
N THR A 217 21.29 -9.27 -15.99
CA THR A 217 20.80 -8.80 -14.69
C THR A 217 19.27 -8.82 -14.65
N LEU A 218 18.62 -8.32 -15.69
CA LEU A 218 17.15 -8.35 -15.81
C LEU A 218 16.62 -9.79 -15.79
N LEU A 219 17.16 -10.67 -16.62
CA LEU A 219 16.74 -12.08 -16.68
C LEU A 219 16.92 -12.77 -15.32
N GLY A 220 18.04 -12.52 -14.63
CA GLY A 220 18.28 -13.07 -13.29
C GLY A 220 17.24 -12.61 -12.25
N PHE A 221 16.84 -11.34 -12.27
CA PHE A 221 15.76 -10.87 -11.39
C PHE A 221 14.40 -11.47 -11.74
N LEU A 222 14.09 -11.60 -13.03
CA LEU A 222 12.83 -12.23 -13.47
C LEU A 222 12.78 -13.71 -13.07
N GLU A 223 13.88 -14.44 -13.20
CA GLU A 223 13.98 -15.84 -12.77
C GLU A 223 13.81 -15.96 -11.25
N MET A 224 14.53 -15.14 -10.49
CA MET A 224 14.41 -15.09 -9.04
C MET A 224 12.96 -14.80 -8.62
N PHE A 225 12.31 -13.83 -9.25
CA PHE A 225 10.91 -13.48 -8.95
C PHE A 225 9.97 -14.65 -9.26
N ALA A 226 10.13 -15.30 -10.41
CA ALA A 226 9.33 -16.43 -10.82
C ALA A 226 9.49 -17.63 -9.87
N VAL A 227 10.73 -17.98 -9.52
CA VAL A 227 11.01 -19.18 -8.70
C VAL A 227 10.70 -18.90 -7.23
N GLU A 228 11.25 -17.84 -6.65
CA GLU A 228 11.22 -17.63 -5.20
C GLU A 228 9.95 -16.94 -4.70
N ILE A 229 9.27 -16.16 -5.53
CA ILE A 229 8.05 -15.47 -5.14
C ILE A 229 6.81 -16.15 -5.72
N ALA A 230 6.81 -16.47 -7.02
CA ALA A 230 5.69 -17.12 -7.66
C ALA A 230 5.70 -18.66 -7.57
N GLY A 231 6.78 -19.26 -7.05
CA GLY A 231 6.90 -20.71 -6.87
C GLY A 231 7.03 -21.50 -8.17
N ALA A 232 7.53 -20.87 -9.26
CA ALA A 232 7.71 -21.52 -10.54
C ALA A 232 8.79 -22.61 -10.45
N THR A 233 8.55 -23.76 -11.06
CA THR A 233 9.51 -24.85 -11.17
C THR A 233 10.38 -24.76 -12.42
N GLU A 234 9.94 -24.02 -13.42
CA GLU A 234 10.63 -23.80 -14.68
C GLU A 234 10.33 -22.39 -15.19
N VAL A 235 11.35 -21.72 -15.76
CA VAL A 235 11.25 -20.38 -16.37
C VAL A 235 11.69 -20.44 -17.81
N LYS A 236 10.87 -19.92 -18.72
CA LYS A 236 11.17 -19.83 -20.14
C LYS A 236 11.11 -18.38 -20.59
N TYR A 237 12.18 -17.90 -21.19
CA TYR A 237 12.24 -16.56 -21.77
C TYR A 237 11.88 -16.65 -23.25
N VAL A 238 10.95 -15.82 -23.68
CA VAL A 238 10.55 -15.69 -25.07
C VAL A 238 10.58 -14.22 -25.46
N PRO A 239 11.04 -13.87 -26.68
CA PRO A 239 10.91 -12.52 -27.19
C PRO A 239 9.43 -12.16 -27.33
N GLY A 240 9.05 -10.92 -26.90
CA GLY A 240 7.70 -10.38 -27.04
C GLY A 240 7.52 -9.65 -28.36
#